data_2802b5fcc8b0f19f7fcee032983a3175
#
_entry.id   2802b5fcc8b0f19f7fcee032983a3175
#
_cell.length_a   1.000
_cell.length_b   1.000
_cell.length_c   1.000
_cell.angle_alpha   90.00
_cell.angle_beta   90.00
_cell.angle_gamma   90.00
#
_symmetry.space_group_name_H-M   'P 1'
#
loop_
_entity.id
_entity.type
_entity.pdbx_description
1 polymer ?
#
loop_
_entity_poly.entity_id
_entity_poly.type
_entity_poly.pdbx_seq_one_letter_code
_entity_poly.pdbx_strand_id
1 'polypeptide(L)'
;LGDVYKRQMDYIGSFSLYAYEDELRQGFLTVEGGHRIGIAGKTVIEGEKVKGISHISCINVRVAHEKKGCADRVMPYLWEDGRFLHTLIVSAPGCGKTTMLRDIIRQISDGESPYPGLTVGVVDERSEIAGCYLGVAQNDVGIRTDVLDCCPKAEGMMMLIRAMSPDVVAVDEIGTGEDIRAIESVVNCGCKLLATVHGNSMEDMKQKPLLNRLVESHVFERYIVLDAKPHAGSVQAIFDGRGTTLYRREAFL
;
A
#
# COMPACT_ATOMS: atom_id res chain seq x y z
N LEU A 1 1.73 -14.63 33.75
CA LEU A 1 1.62 -13.70 32.61
C LEU A 1 1.70 -14.44 31.26
N GLY A 2 2.69 -15.35 31.05
CA GLY A 2 2.84 -16.09 29.80
C GLY A 2 1.62 -16.93 29.40
N ASP A 3 0.95 -17.54 30.36
CA ASP A 3 -0.26 -18.36 30.11
C ASP A 3 -1.48 -17.49 29.72
N VAL A 4 -1.53 -16.25 30.21
CA VAL A 4 -2.59 -15.30 29.84
C VAL A 4 -2.44 -14.89 28.37
N TYR A 5 -1.23 -14.51 27.95
CA TYR A 5 -0.95 -14.16 26.56
C TYR A 5 -1.16 -15.34 25.61
N LYS A 6 -0.79 -16.57 26.03
CA LYS A 6 -1.05 -17.76 25.23
C LYS A 6 -2.53 -17.99 25.01
N ARG A 7 -3.35 -17.91 26.05
CA ARG A 7 -4.82 -18.03 25.93
C ARG A 7 -5.43 -16.93 25.07
N GLN A 8 -4.92 -15.70 25.20
CA GLN A 8 -5.36 -14.58 24.33
C GLN A 8 -5.02 -14.85 22.86
N MET A 9 -3.81 -15.37 22.58
CA MET A 9 -3.42 -15.71 21.21
C MET A 9 -4.21 -16.90 20.66
N ASP A 10 -4.48 -17.92 21.46
CA ASP A 10 -5.32 -19.04 21.06
C ASP A 10 -6.74 -18.55 20.69
N TYR A 11 -7.28 -17.60 21.46
CA TYR A 11 -8.58 -16.98 21.18
C TYR A 11 -8.56 -16.09 19.93
N ILE A 12 -7.54 -15.25 19.78
CA ILE A 12 -7.34 -14.35 18.64
C ILE A 12 -7.14 -15.15 17.34
N GLY A 13 -6.36 -16.24 17.38
CA GLY A 13 -6.12 -17.13 16.24
C GLY A 13 -7.21 -18.17 16.03
N SER A 14 -8.40 -18.03 16.66
CA SER A 14 -9.48 -19.00 16.57
C SER A 14 -9.03 -20.43 16.85
N PHE A 15 -8.11 -20.59 17.84
CA PHE A 15 -7.49 -21.84 18.28
C PHE A 15 -6.57 -22.52 17.24
N SER A 16 -6.21 -21.87 16.14
CA SER A 16 -5.31 -22.42 15.11
C SER A 16 -4.16 -21.48 14.76
N LEU A 17 -3.17 -21.36 15.63
CA LEU A 17 -1.96 -20.55 15.38
C LEU A 17 -1.13 -21.04 14.17
N TYR A 18 -1.32 -22.28 13.74
CA TYR A 18 -0.65 -22.82 12.55
C TYR A 18 -1.05 -22.12 11.27
N ALA A 19 -2.27 -21.58 11.19
CA ALA A 19 -2.74 -20.83 10.03
C ALA A 19 -2.01 -19.48 9.87
N TYR A 20 -1.32 -19.01 10.92
CA TYR A 20 -0.66 -17.71 10.98
C TYR A 20 0.87 -17.81 11.08
N GLU A 21 1.46 -18.96 10.76
CA GLU A 21 2.91 -19.13 10.92
C GLU A 21 3.73 -18.09 10.16
N ASP A 22 3.33 -17.74 8.94
CA ASP A 22 4.04 -16.77 8.12
C ASP A 22 3.89 -15.33 8.65
N GLU A 23 2.72 -14.96 9.14
CA GLU A 23 2.46 -13.68 9.78
C GLU A 23 3.21 -13.57 11.12
N LEU A 24 3.21 -14.63 11.91
CA LEU A 24 3.95 -14.70 13.17
C LEU A 24 5.47 -14.53 12.98
N ARG A 25 6.01 -14.99 11.86
CA ARG A 25 7.42 -14.73 11.47
C ARG A 25 7.68 -13.24 11.26
N GLN A 26 6.68 -12.49 10.78
CA GLN A 26 6.75 -11.05 10.59
C GLN A 26 6.45 -10.27 11.87
N GLY A 27 6.03 -10.95 12.95
CA GLY A 27 5.76 -10.34 14.26
C GLY A 27 4.38 -9.71 14.41
N PHE A 28 3.42 -10.03 13.55
CA PHE A 28 2.04 -9.56 13.66
C PHE A 28 1.05 -10.60 13.13
N LEU A 29 -0.23 -10.37 13.44
CA LEU A 29 -1.38 -11.07 12.88
C LEU A 29 -2.39 -10.05 12.38
N THR A 30 -3.04 -10.36 11.25
CA THR A 30 -4.24 -9.64 10.83
C THR A 30 -5.46 -10.47 11.21
N VAL A 31 -6.43 -9.85 11.87
CA VAL A 31 -7.66 -10.52 12.32
C VAL A 31 -8.87 -9.93 11.61
N GLU A 32 -10.02 -10.59 11.74
CA GLU A 32 -11.29 -10.13 11.18
C GLU A 32 -11.53 -8.65 11.46
N GLY A 33 -11.97 -7.91 10.43
CA GLY A 33 -12.07 -6.44 10.44
C GLY A 33 -10.76 -5.71 10.09
N GLY A 34 -9.72 -6.43 9.63
CA GLY A 34 -8.44 -5.83 9.20
C GLY A 34 -7.59 -5.28 10.36
N HIS A 35 -7.93 -5.64 11.60
CA HIS A 35 -7.17 -5.19 12.76
C HIS A 35 -5.85 -5.92 12.85
N ARG A 36 -4.77 -5.19 13.15
CA ARG A 36 -3.42 -5.75 13.21
C ARG A 36 -2.95 -5.89 14.65
N ILE A 37 -2.51 -7.09 15.00
CA ILE A 37 -2.02 -7.42 16.32
C ILE A 37 -0.52 -7.68 16.24
N GLY A 38 0.29 -6.71 16.65
CA GLY A 38 1.73 -6.84 16.79
C GLY A 38 2.08 -7.68 18.02
N ILE A 39 3.10 -8.54 17.88
CA ILE A 39 3.50 -9.49 18.90
C ILE A 39 4.99 -9.33 19.16
N ALA A 40 5.37 -9.31 20.43
CA ALA A 40 6.76 -9.37 20.85
C ALA A 40 6.96 -10.49 21.88
N GLY A 41 8.14 -11.12 21.81
CA GLY A 41 8.50 -12.23 22.69
C GLY A 41 9.85 -12.80 22.34
N LYS A 42 10.13 -14.02 22.76
CA LYS A 42 11.37 -14.73 22.43
C LYS A 42 11.28 -15.28 21.00
N THR A 43 12.17 -14.83 20.12
CA THR A 43 12.27 -15.35 18.75
C THR A 43 12.81 -16.79 18.73
N VAL A 44 12.25 -17.60 17.86
CA VAL A 44 12.74 -18.91 17.49
C VAL A 44 13.46 -18.79 16.15
N ILE A 45 14.72 -19.16 16.10
CA ILE A 45 15.58 -19.05 14.93
C ILE A 45 15.85 -20.45 14.38
N GLU A 46 15.76 -20.59 13.05
CA GLU A 46 16.15 -21.79 12.32
C GLU A 46 17.12 -21.38 11.20
N GLY A 47 18.38 -21.78 11.33
CA GLY A 47 19.47 -21.24 10.52
C GLY A 47 19.68 -19.75 10.80
N GLU A 48 19.61 -18.92 9.76
CA GLU A 48 19.74 -17.45 9.85
C GLU A 48 18.38 -16.71 9.82
N LYS A 49 17.26 -17.46 9.82
CA LYS A 49 15.90 -16.87 9.67
C LYS A 49 15.09 -17.04 10.95
N VAL A 50 14.26 -16.05 11.22
CA VAL A 50 13.25 -16.16 12.27
C VAL A 50 12.17 -17.13 11.81
N LYS A 51 11.96 -18.21 12.58
CA LYS A 51 10.89 -19.20 12.37
C LYS A 51 9.57 -18.77 12.99
N GLY A 52 9.64 -18.02 14.08
CA GLY A 52 8.46 -17.56 14.81
C GLY A 52 8.80 -16.91 16.14
N ILE A 53 7.77 -16.65 16.93
CA ILE A 53 7.87 -16.05 18.27
C ILE A 53 7.30 -17.01 19.29
N SER A 54 8.06 -17.28 20.33
CA SER A 54 7.64 -18.04 21.50
C SER A 54 7.65 -17.14 22.75
N HIS A 55 7.01 -17.58 23.83
CA HIS A 55 6.97 -16.83 25.09
C HIS A 55 6.60 -15.36 24.85
N ILE A 56 5.41 -15.15 24.31
CA ILE A 56 4.87 -13.82 24.02
C ILE A 56 4.83 -13.00 25.32
N SER A 57 5.46 -11.84 25.29
CA SER A 57 5.59 -10.93 26.43
C SER A 57 4.82 -9.61 26.24
N CYS A 58 4.47 -9.27 24.99
CA CYS A 58 3.74 -8.06 24.68
C CYS A 58 2.85 -8.24 23.43
N ILE A 59 1.69 -7.63 23.48
CA ILE A 59 0.73 -7.55 22.37
C ILE A 59 0.40 -6.08 22.13
N ASN A 60 0.42 -5.64 20.87
CA ASN A 60 0.02 -4.30 20.46
C ASN A 60 -1.12 -4.39 19.45
N VAL A 61 -2.32 -3.97 19.86
CA VAL A 61 -3.52 -3.98 19.02
C VAL A 61 -3.64 -2.66 18.27
N ARG A 62 -3.63 -2.73 16.94
CA ARG A 62 -3.90 -1.60 16.06
C ARG A 62 -5.25 -1.81 15.39
N VAL A 63 -6.20 -0.96 15.75
CA VAL A 63 -7.54 -0.99 15.15
C VAL A 63 -7.46 -0.36 13.76
N ALA A 64 -7.92 -1.08 12.74
CA ALA A 64 -8.01 -0.55 11.39
C ALA A 64 -9.08 0.56 11.34
N HIS A 65 -8.77 1.61 10.62
CA HIS A 65 -9.69 2.69 10.34
C HIS A 65 -9.74 2.92 8.83
N GLU A 66 -10.93 2.91 8.31
CA GLU A 66 -11.20 3.24 6.92
C GLU A 66 -11.62 4.70 6.79
N LYS A 67 -11.12 5.38 5.76
CA LYS A 67 -11.49 6.77 5.48
C LYS A 67 -11.82 6.91 4.01
N LYS A 68 -13.09 6.67 3.67
CA LYS A 68 -13.63 6.84 2.32
C LYS A 68 -13.74 8.32 1.95
N GLY A 69 -13.55 8.63 0.66
CA GLY A 69 -13.65 9.98 0.12
C GLY A 69 -12.42 10.86 0.36
N CYS A 70 -11.34 10.32 0.97
CA CYS A 70 -10.12 11.10 1.14
C CYS A 70 -9.41 11.38 -0.20
N ALA A 71 -9.67 10.58 -1.23
CA ALA A 71 -9.13 10.72 -2.57
C ALA A 71 -9.98 11.61 -3.52
N ASP A 72 -11.19 12.02 -3.15
CA ASP A 72 -12.12 12.75 -4.05
C ASP A 72 -11.47 13.95 -4.73
N ARG A 73 -10.64 14.68 -3.98
CA ARG A 73 -9.94 15.87 -4.49
C ARG A 73 -8.84 15.58 -5.50
N VAL A 74 -8.25 14.37 -5.47
CA VAL A 74 -7.15 14.01 -6.37
C VAL A 74 -7.66 13.29 -7.61
N MET A 75 -8.79 12.59 -7.54
CA MET A 75 -9.33 11.79 -8.64
C MET A 75 -9.40 12.53 -9.97
N PRO A 76 -9.84 13.81 -10.08
CA PRO A 76 -9.88 14.52 -11.35
C PRO A 76 -8.51 14.71 -12.01
N TYR A 77 -7.43 14.69 -11.24
CA TYR A 77 -6.07 14.85 -11.75
C TYR A 77 -5.45 13.53 -12.22
N LEU A 78 -6.04 12.39 -11.88
CA LEU A 78 -5.51 11.06 -12.18
C LEU A 78 -5.95 10.52 -13.53
N TRP A 79 -6.78 11.28 -14.25
CA TRP A 79 -7.32 10.90 -15.54
C TRP A 79 -6.98 11.93 -16.60
N GLU A 80 -6.71 11.47 -17.81
CA GLU A 80 -6.51 12.30 -18.98
C GLU A 80 -7.02 11.55 -20.21
N ASP A 81 -7.87 12.18 -21.01
CA ASP A 81 -8.51 11.60 -22.20
C ASP A 81 -9.16 10.23 -21.93
N GLY A 82 -9.80 10.08 -20.77
CA GLY A 82 -10.48 8.85 -20.36
C GLY A 82 -9.53 7.72 -19.92
N ARG A 83 -8.24 7.99 -19.77
CA ARG A 83 -7.22 7.02 -19.31
C ARG A 83 -6.73 7.35 -17.91
N PHE A 84 -6.62 6.35 -17.06
CA PHE A 84 -5.93 6.46 -15.78
C PHE A 84 -4.42 6.67 -16.02
N LEU A 85 -3.78 7.47 -15.19
CA LEU A 85 -2.38 7.86 -15.34
C LEU A 85 -1.50 7.14 -14.32
N HIS A 86 -0.27 6.78 -14.72
CA HIS A 86 0.73 6.27 -13.78
C HIS A 86 0.94 7.29 -12.65
N THR A 87 0.60 6.90 -11.43
CA THR A 87 0.52 7.83 -10.29
C THR A 87 1.43 7.40 -9.15
N LEU A 88 2.18 8.35 -8.60
CA LEU A 88 3.02 8.17 -7.42
C LEU A 88 2.58 9.09 -6.29
N ILE A 89 2.28 8.50 -5.13
CA ILE A 89 1.97 9.22 -3.90
C ILE A 89 3.25 9.36 -3.07
N VAL A 90 3.61 10.58 -2.74
CA VAL A 90 4.84 10.93 -2.02
C VAL A 90 4.48 11.53 -0.67
N SER A 91 4.97 10.98 0.42
CA SER A 91 4.86 11.63 1.73
C SER A 91 5.82 11.05 2.76
N ALA A 92 6.03 11.78 3.85
CA ALA A 92 6.67 11.26 5.05
C ALA A 92 5.85 10.10 5.68
N PRO A 93 6.47 9.28 6.55
CA PRO A 93 5.75 8.28 7.34
C PRO A 93 4.59 8.89 8.14
N GLY A 94 3.49 8.16 8.27
CA GLY A 94 2.33 8.60 9.05
C GLY A 94 1.47 9.71 8.42
N CYS A 95 1.78 10.15 7.20
CA CYS A 95 1.03 11.19 6.50
C CYS A 95 -0.15 10.68 5.66
N GLY A 96 -0.61 9.44 5.87
CA GLY A 96 -1.82 8.92 5.25
C GLY A 96 -1.68 8.35 3.83
N LYS A 97 -0.45 7.98 3.38
CA LYS A 97 -0.20 7.38 2.06
C LYS A 97 -1.09 6.17 1.78
N THR A 98 -1.03 5.17 2.65
CA THR A 98 -1.78 3.91 2.48
C THR A 98 -3.29 4.15 2.49
N THR A 99 -3.77 5.12 3.28
CA THR A 99 -5.18 5.52 3.30
C THR A 99 -5.60 6.15 1.97
N MET A 100 -4.80 7.07 1.44
CA MET A 100 -5.02 7.70 0.13
C MET A 100 -4.94 6.66 -0.99
N LEU A 101 -3.93 5.79 -0.98
CA LEU A 101 -3.75 4.70 -1.94
C LEU A 101 -4.99 3.80 -1.98
N ARG A 102 -5.48 3.35 -0.81
CA ARG A 102 -6.65 2.49 -0.69
C ARG A 102 -7.90 3.13 -1.26
N ASP A 103 -8.16 4.39 -0.95
CA ASP A 103 -9.36 5.08 -1.43
C ASP A 103 -9.30 5.37 -2.94
N ILE A 104 -8.11 5.63 -3.52
CA ILE A 104 -7.93 5.69 -4.97
C ILE A 104 -8.22 4.31 -5.59
N ILE A 105 -7.65 3.22 -5.04
CA ILE A 105 -7.91 1.85 -5.51
C ILE A 105 -9.41 1.57 -5.52
N ARG A 106 -10.11 1.84 -4.43
CA ARG A 106 -11.56 1.65 -4.33
C ARG A 106 -12.30 2.43 -5.42
N GLN A 107 -12.01 3.72 -5.58
CA GLN A 107 -12.72 4.57 -6.53
C GLN A 107 -12.48 4.18 -7.98
N ILE A 108 -11.24 3.84 -8.37
CA ILE A 108 -10.95 3.38 -9.74
C ILE A 108 -11.50 1.98 -10.01
N SER A 109 -11.58 1.12 -9.00
CA SER A 109 -12.15 -0.22 -9.10
C SER A 109 -13.68 -0.17 -9.22
N ASP A 110 -14.36 0.61 -8.39
CA ASP A 110 -15.82 0.76 -8.47
C ASP A 110 -16.25 1.47 -9.74
N GLY A 111 -15.53 2.51 -10.11
CA GLY A 111 -15.87 3.40 -11.19
C GLY A 111 -17.03 4.32 -10.83
N GLU A 112 -16.87 5.60 -11.06
CA GLU A 112 -17.92 6.61 -10.89
C GLU A 112 -17.88 7.58 -12.07
N SER A 113 -19.06 7.85 -12.65
CA SER A 113 -19.13 8.78 -13.80
C SER A 113 -18.40 10.10 -13.50
N PRO A 114 -17.54 10.59 -14.40
CA PRO A 114 -17.32 10.13 -15.78
C PRO A 114 -16.25 9.03 -15.95
N TYR A 115 -15.71 8.47 -14.87
CA TYR A 115 -14.58 7.53 -14.91
C TYR A 115 -15.08 6.07 -14.95
N PRO A 116 -14.61 5.24 -15.91
CA PRO A 116 -14.97 3.84 -15.95
C PRO A 116 -14.31 3.07 -14.80
N GLY A 117 -14.96 1.99 -14.36
CA GLY A 117 -14.33 1.05 -13.42
C GLY A 117 -13.22 0.25 -14.10
N LEU A 118 -12.07 0.13 -13.43
CA LEU A 118 -10.89 -0.59 -13.90
C LEU A 118 -10.66 -1.84 -13.06
N THR A 119 -10.04 -2.86 -13.65
CA THR A 119 -9.51 -4.00 -12.91
C THR A 119 -8.21 -3.61 -12.21
N VAL A 120 -8.14 -3.82 -10.90
CA VAL A 120 -6.98 -3.43 -10.09
C VAL A 120 -6.35 -4.65 -9.45
N GLY A 121 -5.06 -4.84 -9.69
CA GLY A 121 -4.24 -5.82 -8.97
C GLY A 121 -3.45 -5.14 -7.86
N VAL A 122 -3.66 -5.56 -6.61
CA VAL A 122 -2.97 -5.03 -5.44
C VAL A 122 -1.93 -6.02 -4.94
N VAL A 123 -0.69 -5.57 -4.76
CA VAL A 123 0.32 -6.33 -3.99
C VAL A 123 0.44 -5.69 -2.61
N ASP A 124 -0.07 -6.37 -1.60
CA ASP A 124 -0.11 -5.91 -0.21
C ASP A 124 0.92 -6.67 0.63
N GLU A 125 2.19 -6.25 0.54
CA GLU A 125 3.30 -6.96 1.20
C GLU A 125 3.16 -7.01 2.72
N ARG A 126 2.52 -6.01 3.32
CA ARG A 126 2.39 -5.89 4.78
C ARG A 126 0.96 -6.02 5.28
N SER A 127 0.03 -6.43 4.44
CA SER A 127 -1.40 -6.48 4.79
C SER A 127 -1.92 -5.13 5.36
N GLU A 128 -1.49 -4.02 4.76
CA GLU A 128 -1.86 -2.66 5.21
C GLU A 128 -2.85 -1.96 4.27
N ILE A 129 -2.89 -2.37 3.00
CA ILE A 129 -3.83 -1.80 2.00
C ILE A 129 -5.20 -2.44 2.19
N ALA A 130 -5.31 -3.73 1.93
CA ALA A 130 -6.56 -4.48 2.01
C ALA A 130 -6.84 -5.03 3.41
N GLY A 131 -5.76 -5.24 4.22
CA GLY A 131 -5.87 -5.81 5.55
C GLY A 131 -6.53 -7.18 5.52
N CYS A 132 -6.06 -8.08 4.66
CA CYS A 132 -6.73 -9.35 4.43
C CYS A 132 -6.76 -10.24 5.68
N TYR A 133 -7.90 -10.90 5.87
CA TYR A 133 -8.07 -11.97 6.82
C TYR A 133 -8.42 -13.25 6.07
N LEU A 134 -7.58 -14.28 6.20
CA LEU A 134 -7.71 -15.53 5.45
C LEU A 134 -7.85 -15.32 3.92
N GLY A 135 -7.07 -14.40 3.38
CA GLY A 135 -7.09 -14.06 1.95
C GLY A 135 -8.25 -13.17 1.48
N VAL A 136 -9.13 -12.75 2.39
CA VAL A 136 -10.28 -11.90 2.08
C VAL A 136 -10.01 -10.48 2.57
N ALA A 137 -10.07 -9.50 1.65
CA ALA A 137 -9.92 -8.09 1.99
C ALA A 137 -10.95 -7.66 3.05
N GLN A 138 -10.48 -6.99 4.10
CA GLN A 138 -11.34 -6.48 5.17
C GLN A 138 -11.61 -4.98 5.00
N ASN A 139 -10.69 -4.26 4.35
CA ASN A 139 -10.94 -2.89 3.93
C ASN A 139 -11.63 -2.91 2.56
N ASP A 140 -12.43 -1.88 2.30
CA ASP A 140 -13.07 -1.70 1.00
C ASP A 140 -12.04 -1.21 -0.03
N VAL A 141 -11.69 -2.08 -0.95
CA VAL A 141 -10.77 -1.82 -2.06
C VAL A 141 -11.47 -1.80 -3.42
N GLY A 142 -12.80 -1.85 -3.42
CA GLY A 142 -13.65 -1.83 -4.62
C GLY A 142 -13.88 -3.21 -5.23
N ILE A 143 -14.91 -3.28 -6.08
CA ILE A 143 -15.49 -4.56 -6.56
C ILE A 143 -14.68 -5.26 -7.66
N ARG A 144 -13.71 -4.58 -8.29
CA ARG A 144 -12.86 -5.13 -9.37
C ARG A 144 -11.40 -5.21 -8.95
N THR A 145 -11.15 -5.47 -7.66
CA THR A 145 -9.80 -5.50 -7.09
C THR A 145 -9.42 -6.91 -6.67
N ASP A 146 -8.31 -7.40 -7.19
CA ASP A 146 -7.66 -8.63 -6.78
C ASP A 146 -6.46 -8.32 -5.89
N VAL A 147 -6.30 -9.04 -4.78
CA VAL A 147 -5.25 -8.77 -3.79
C VAL A 147 -4.32 -9.98 -3.63
N LEU A 148 -3.03 -9.76 -3.78
CA LEU A 148 -1.98 -10.65 -3.30
C LEU A 148 -1.50 -10.17 -1.94
N ASP A 149 -1.97 -10.83 -0.89
CA ASP A 149 -1.65 -10.49 0.49
C ASP A 149 -0.33 -11.13 0.96
N CYS A 150 0.42 -10.43 1.82
CA CYS A 150 1.71 -10.88 2.36
C CYS A 150 2.72 -11.31 1.27
N CYS A 151 2.64 -10.73 0.08
CA CYS A 151 3.47 -11.09 -1.06
C CYS A 151 4.57 -10.04 -1.30
N PRO A 152 5.84 -10.44 -1.54
CA PRO A 152 6.90 -9.50 -1.92
C PRO A 152 6.52 -8.72 -3.18
N LYS A 153 6.72 -7.39 -3.16
CA LYS A 153 6.21 -6.49 -4.21
C LYS A 153 6.64 -6.87 -5.62
N ALA A 154 7.94 -7.06 -5.82
CA ALA A 154 8.47 -7.35 -7.15
C ALA A 154 7.91 -8.66 -7.73
N GLU A 155 7.83 -9.70 -6.92
CA GLU A 155 7.27 -11.00 -7.31
C GLU A 155 5.76 -10.91 -7.55
N GLY A 156 5.03 -10.27 -6.62
CA GLY A 156 3.58 -10.10 -6.70
C GLY A 156 3.14 -9.31 -7.93
N MET A 157 3.85 -8.22 -8.30
CA MET A 157 3.58 -7.48 -9.53
C MET A 157 3.66 -8.38 -10.76
N MET A 158 4.68 -9.22 -10.86
CA MET A 158 4.85 -10.14 -11.99
C MET A 158 3.81 -11.25 -12.00
N MET A 159 3.37 -11.72 -10.82
CA MET A 159 2.29 -12.71 -10.70
C MET A 159 0.96 -12.13 -11.18
N LEU A 160 0.59 -10.92 -10.73
CA LEU A 160 -0.65 -10.25 -11.13
C LEU A 160 -0.72 -10.05 -12.65
N ILE A 161 0.35 -9.55 -13.27
CA ILE A 161 0.38 -9.34 -14.72
C ILE A 161 0.11 -10.65 -15.48
N ARG A 162 0.75 -11.75 -15.06
CA ARG A 162 0.64 -13.03 -15.76
C ARG A 162 -0.69 -13.72 -15.54
N ALA A 163 -1.26 -13.62 -14.33
CA ALA A 163 -2.43 -14.38 -13.94
C ALA A 163 -3.74 -13.61 -14.11
N MET A 164 -3.75 -12.28 -13.81
CA MET A 164 -4.97 -11.50 -13.70
C MET A 164 -5.10 -10.45 -14.80
N SER A 165 -3.99 -10.04 -15.46
CA SER A 165 -3.97 -9.00 -16.51
C SER A 165 -4.73 -7.74 -16.12
N PRO A 166 -4.40 -7.10 -14.97
CA PRO A 166 -5.13 -5.95 -14.49
C PRO A 166 -4.87 -4.70 -15.34
N ASP A 167 -5.83 -3.77 -15.37
CA ASP A 167 -5.65 -2.45 -15.97
C ASP A 167 -4.64 -1.62 -15.15
N VAL A 168 -4.70 -1.76 -13.82
CA VAL A 168 -3.86 -1.02 -12.86
C VAL A 168 -3.21 -1.99 -11.87
N VAL A 169 -1.90 -1.85 -11.66
CA VAL A 169 -1.18 -2.51 -10.56
C VAL A 169 -0.94 -1.49 -9.45
N ALA A 170 -1.33 -1.81 -8.23
CA ALA A 170 -1.17 -0.95 -7.06
C ALA A 170 -0.23 -1.59 -6.03
N VAL A 171 0.74 -0.79 -5.53
CA VAL A 171 1.74 -1.23 -4.55
C VAL A 171 2.04 -0.13 -3.54
N ASP A 172 2.29 -0.50 -2.29
CA ASP A 172 2.72 0.46 -1.25
C ASP A 172 4.25 0.43 -1.06
N GLU A 173 4.83 1.58 -0.75
CA GLU A 173 6.21 1.77 -0.31
C GLU A 173 7.30 1.20 -1.25
N ILE A 174 7.33 1.64 -2.51
CA ILE A 174 8.43 1.29 -3.41
C ILE A 174 9.75 1.90 -2.92
N GLY A 175 10.87 1.16 -3.05
CA GLY A 175 12.15 1.68 -2.57
C GLY A 175 13.36 0.80 -2.84
N THR A 176 13.19 -0.37 -3.40
CA THR A 176 14.30 -1.29 -3.72
C THR A 176 14.63 -1.30 -5.23
N GLY A 177 15.84 -1.75 -5.58
CA GLY A 177 16.20 -1.94 -6.98
C GLY A 177 15.37 -3.03 -7.67
N GLU A 178 14.81 -3.97 -6.91
CA GLU A 178 13.92 -5.01 -7.41
C GLU A 178 12.55 -4.43 -7.75
N ASP A 179 12.02 -3.54 -6.90
CA ASP A 179 10.79 -2.82 -7.17
C ASP A 179 10.88 -2.04 -8.49
N ILE A 180 12.01 -1.33 -8.71
CA ILE A 180 12.22 -0.55 -9.93
C ILE A 180 12.17 -1.43 -11.19
N ARG A 181 12.84 -2.59 -11.18
CA ARG A 181 12.81 -3.54 -12.30
C ARG A 181 11.41 -4.11 -12.56
N ALA A 182 10.68 -4.41 -11.50
CA ALA A 182 9.31 -4.89 -11.61
C ALA A 182 8.37 -3.79 -12.16
N ILE A 183 8.53 -2.54 -11.73
CA ILE A 183 7.80 -1.38 -12.25
C ILE A 183 8.05 -1.21 -13.76
N GLU A 184 9.29 -1.28 -14.21
CA GLU A 184 9.62 -1.22 -15.64
C GLU A 184 8.89 -2.32 -16.43
N SER A 185 8.78 -3.51 -15.85
CA SER A 185 8.04 -4.63 -16.46
C SER A 185 6.53 -4.37 -16.51
N VAL A 186 5.92 -3.85 -15.43
CA VAL A 186 4.49 -3.46 -15.38
C VAL A 186 4.16 -2.47 -16.50
N VAL A 187 4.97 -1.42 -16.62
CA VAL A 187 4.78 -0.37 -17.63
C VAL A 187 4.91 -0.94 -19.04
N ASN A 188 5.92 -1.79 -19.28
CA ASN A 188 6.14 -2.43 -20.58
C ASN A 188 5.01 -3.39 -20.98
N CYS A 189 4.29 -3.96 -20.03
CA CYS A 189 3.10 -4.78 -20.29
C CYS A 189 1.83 -3.97 -20.55
N GLY A 190 1.89 -2.63 -20.48
CA GLY A 190 0.76 -1.75 -20.74
C GLY A 190 -0.17 -1.54 -19.56
N CYS A 191 0.08 -2.15 -18.39
CA CYS A 191 -0.67 -1.90 -17.16
C CYS A 191 -0.31 -0.53 -16.61
N LYS A 192 -1.29 0.17 -16.04
CA LYS A 192 -1.04 1.40 -15.29
C LYS A 192 -0.50 1.07 -13.89
N LEU A 193 0.24 2.01 -13.32
CA LEU A 193 0.85 1.86 -12.01
C LEU A 193 0.34 2.91 -11.04
N LEU A 194 -0.05 2.47 -9.85
CA LEU A 194 -0.37 3.31 -8.71
C LEU A 194 0.52 2.89 -7.54
N ALA A 195 1.44 3.75 -7.13
CA ALA A 195 2.42 3.41 -6.10
C ALA A 195 2.57 4.50 -5.05
N THR A 196 3.17 4.13 -3.91
CA THR A 196 3.56 5.09 -2.89
C THR A 196 5.06 5.05 -2.61
N VAL A 197 5.59 6.14 -2.08
CA VAL A 197 6.98 6.25 -1.69
C VAL A 197 7.18 7.17 -0.48
N HIS A 198 8.21 6.89 0.30
CA HIS A 198 8.65 7.81 1.34
C HIS A 198 9.44 8.97 0.76
N GLY A 199 8.94 10.18 0.95
CA GLY A 199 9.59 11.43 0.56
C GLY A 199 8.84 12.63 1.11
N ASN A 200 9.49 13.78 1.14
CA ASN A 200 8.89 15.02 1.64
C ASN A 200 8.47 15.97 0.51
N SER A 201 9.08 15.83 -0.67
CA SER A 201 8.83 16.67 -1.84
C SER A 201 9.36 16.02 -3.11
N MET A 202 9.10 16.63 -4.26
CA MET A 202 9.69 16.23 -5.55
C MET A 202 11.21 16.39 -5.54
N GLU A 203 11.74 17.41 -4.85
CA GLU A 203 13.16 17.67 -4.73
C GLU A 203 13.85 16.56 -3.91
N ASP A 204 13.23 16.12 -2.80
CA ASP A 204 13.71 15.00 -1.99
C ASP A 204 13.79 13.69 -2.81
N MET A 205 12.82 13.45 -3.66
CA MET A 205 12.84 12.28 -4.56
C MET A 205 14.00 12.32 -5.54
N LYS A 206 14.29 13.48 -6.13
CA LYS A 206 15.42 13.65 -7.06
C LYS A 206 16.79 13.44 -6.40
N GLN A 207 16.88 13.63 -5.07
CA GLN A 207 18.11 13.38 -4.31
C GLN A 207 18.34 11.89 -4.01
N LYS A 208 17.32 11.05 -4.13
CA LYS A 208 17.41 9.60 -3.89
C LYS A 208 17.71 8.87 -5.20
N PRO A 209 18.90 8.24 -5.38
CA PRO A 209 19.32 7.73 -6.68
C PRO A 209 18.33 6.78 -7.36
N LEU A 210 17.70 5.87 -6.59
CA LEU A 210 16.71 4.93 -7.14
C LEU A 210 15.43 5.64 -7.58
N LEU A 211 14.95 6.60 -6.82
CA LEU A 211 13.71 7.33 -7.14
C LEU A 211 13.94 8.36 -8.24
N ASN A 212 15.12 8.98 -8.27
CA ASN A 212 15.51 9.90 -9.34
C ASN A 212 15.44 9.22 -10.72
N ARG A 213 15.86 7.96 -10.81
CA ARG A 213 15.74 7.19 -12.05
C ARG A 213 14.30 7.11 -12.56
N LEU A 214 13.31 6.89 -11.68
CA LEU A 214 11.89 6.86 -12.03
C LEU A 214 11.36 8.25 -12.46
N VAL A 215 11.87 9.30 -11.82
CA VAL A 215 11.52 10.68 -12.17
C VAL A 215 12.09 11.04 -13.54
N GLU A 216 13.37 10.78 -13.78
CA GLU A 216 14.06 11.09 -15.03
C GLU A 216 13.55 10.29 -16.23
N SER A 217 13.14 9.04 -16.01
CA SER A 217 12.54 8.19 -17.05
C SER A 217 11.06 8.51 -17.32
N HIS A 218 10.49 9.49 -16.61
CA HIS A 218 9.08 9.90 -16.75
C HIS A 218 8.09 8.73 -16.66
N VAL A 219 8.39 7.72 -15.83
CA VAL A 219 7.50 6.57 -15.61
C VAL A 219 6.16 7.03 -15.05
N PHE A 220 6.19 7.95 -14.07
CA PHE A 220 4.98 8.48 -13.48
C PHE A 220 4.49 9.74 -14.19
N GLU A 221 3.21 9.74 -14.53
CA GLU A 221 2.52 10.83 -15.22
C GLU A 221 1.91 11.83 -14.21
N ARG A 222 1.75 11.39 -12.92
CA ARG A 222 1.22 12.20 -11.81
C ARG A 222 1.98 11.92 -10.52
N TYR A 223 2.21 12.99 -9.77
CA TYR A 223 2.78 12.95 -8.43
C TYR A 223 1.86 13.66 -7.46
N ILE A 224 1.44 12.96 -6.39
CA ILE A 224 0.63 13.51 -5.31
C ILE A 224 1.52 13.64 -4.08
N VAL A 225 1.78 14.86 -3.62
CA VAL A 225 2.53 15.09 -2.39
C VAL A 225 1.56 15.33 -1.25
N LEU A 226 1.67 14.50 -0.20
CA LEU A 226 0.84 14.61 1.00
C LEU A 226 1.63 15.22 2.16
N ASP A 227 0.88 15.83 3.07
CA ASP A 227 1.38 16.44 4.32
C ASP A 227 0.54 15.93 5.50
N ALA A 228 1.12 16.02 6.70
CA ALA A 228 0.41 15.78 7.96
C ALA A 228 -0.47 16.96 8.41
N LYS A 229 -0.30 18.14 7.82
CA LYS A 229 -1.04 19.36 8.18
C LYS A 229 -2.07 19.73 7.10
N PRO A 230 -3.26 20.18 7.48
CA PRO A 230 -3.82 20.30 8.86
C PRO A 230 -4.13 18.93 9.48
N HIS A 231 -4.21 17.86 8.70
CA HIS A 231 -4.42 16.47 9.16
C HIS A 231 -3.71 15.50 8.20
N ALA A 232 -3.44 14.27 8.66
CA ALA A 232 -2.86 13.22 7.82
C ALA A 232 -3.72 12.98 6.56
N GLY A 233 -3.07 12.81 5.41
CA GLY A 233 -3.71 12.67 4.10
C GLY A 233 -4.06 14.00 3.42
N SER A 234 -3.64 15.14 3.98
CA SER A 234 -3.84 16.44 3.32
C SER A 234 -2.97 16.54 2.08
N VAL A 235 -3.57 16.86 0.94
CA VAL A 235 -2.84 17.09 -0.31
C VAL A 235 -2.11 18.42 -0.22
N GLN A 236 -0.79 18.39 -0.34
CA GLN A 236 0.06 19.56 -0.38
C GLN A 236 0.17 20.12 -1.80
N ALA A 237 0.47 19.23 -2.75
CA ALA A 237 0.61 19.59 -4.15
C ALA A 237 0.36 18.37 -5.06
N ILE A 238 0.00 18.65 -6.32
CA ILE A 238 -0.07 17.67 -7.39
C ILE A 238 0.76 18.20 -8.55
N PHE A 239 1.59 17.34 -9.13
CA PHE A 239 2.42 17.67 -10.27
C PHE A 239 2.15 16.71 -11.44
N ASP A 240 2.39 17.21 -12.65
CA ASP A 240 2.46 16.36 -13.85
C ASP A 240 3.79 15.57 -13.92
N GLY A 241 3.94 14.69 -14.92
CA GLY A 241 5.12 13.87 -15.14
C GLY A 241 6.41 14.67 -15.41
N ARG A 242 6.31 15.96 -15.72
CA ARG A 242 7.43 16.89 -15.96
C ARG A 242 7.76 17.72 -14.73
N GLY A 243 6.95 17.59 -13.65
CA GLY A 243 7.10 18.37 -12.43
C GLY A 243 6.42 19.73 -12.47
N THR A 244 5.54 19.98 -13.46
CA THR A 244 4.72 21.19 -13.50
C THR A 244 3.63 21.08 -12.43
N THR A 245 3.43 22.14 -11.66
CA THR A 245 2.39 22.17 -10.61
C THR A 245 1.00 22.26 -11.23
N LEU A 246 0.15 21.24 -10.97
CA LEU A 246 -1.27 21.24 -11.34
C LEU A 246 -2.16 21.74 -10.20
N TYR A 247 -1.76 21.45 -8.97
CA TYR A 247 -2.43 21.93 -7.75
C TYR A 247 -1.39 22.20 -6.68
N ARG A 248 -1.59 23.26 -5.90
CA ARG A 248 -0.83 23.55 -4.70
C ARG A 248 -1.76 24.15 -3.65
N ARG A 249 -1.74 23.58 -2.45
CA ARG A 249 -2.46 24.16 -1.32
C ARG A 249 -1.83 25.48 -0.94
N GLU A 250 -2.65 26.53 -0.80
CA GLU A 250 -2.19 27.80 -0.25
C GLU A 250 -1.68 27.62 1.18
N ALA A 251 -0.57 28.27 1.49
CA ALA A 251 -0.07 28.28 2.86
C ALA A 251 -1.09 28.98 3.74
N PHE A 252 -1.52 28.35 4.81
CA PHE A 252 -2.24 29.05 5.87
C PHE A 252 -1.27 30.07 6.51
N LEU A 253 -1.53 31.34 6.29
CA LEU A 253 -0.87 32.45 7.00
C LEU A 253 -1.22 32.43 8.48
#